data_521be642143697fcf5ce8b8c6947fe2f
#
_entry.id   521be642143697fcf5ce8b8c6947fe2f
#
_cell.length_a   1.000
_cell.length_b   1.000
_cell.length_c   1.000
_cell.angle_alpha   90.00
_cell.angle_beta   90.00
_cell.angle_gamma   90.00
#
_symmetry.space_group_name_H-M   'P 1'
#
loop_
_entity.id
_entity.type
_entity.pdbx_description
1 polymer ?
#
loop_
_entity_poly.entity_id
_entity_poly.type
_entity_poly.pdbx_seq_one_letter_code
_entity_poly.pdbx_strand_id
1 'polypeptide(L)'
;MRPRAAGLLAAAAMLGACVATEQPGTGNGSSGPRGGEAGNETARRRALRSARVWREPPRPIPSADLGANPEGPEAFRVDEDVSCSFRLHPSVGWTVKFDCALGGGEVVKVKYGHNSVEVFGEVAATRLLSALGFGSDRMYVVHSVKCRGCPLHPYPKIPLLDALRQDPGHEVTFDMVTIERKLPGRPVRGAENTGWAWYELDQIDPAAGGSSRAEVDALRLMGVFLEHWDNKASNQRLVCLGPGAPGPECRPFAYLQDVGQTFGPRGVDLDGWTRTPIWADATTCRVDMKSLPYHGATFGEAHISEAGRQLLGGLLRQLSHAQIVTLFDAARFPAFVRQSERGRNIENWAAAFEDRVRQIVDRPPCPRSQ
;
A
#
# COMPACT_ATOMS: atom_id res chain seq x y z
N MET A 1 -31.54 21.46 -56.00
CA MET A 1 -30.55 21.39 -57.12
C MET A 1 -29.28 20.68 -56.62
N ARG A 2 -29.02 19.52 -57.13
CA ARG A 2 -27.73 18.82 -57.10
C ARG A 2 -26.88 19.32 -58.27
N PRO A 3 -25.54 19.13 -58.39
CA PRO A 3 -24.81 17.83 -58.24
C PRO A 3 -23.39 17.94 -57.58
N ARG A 4 -22.90 16.83 -57.05
CA ARG A 4 -21.88 15.85 -57.46
C ARG A 4 -20.49 16.36 -57.86
N ALA A 5 -19.46 15.87 -57.18
CA ALA A 5 -18.39 15.06 -57.81
C ALA A 5 -17.47 14.40 -56.78
N ALA A 6 -17.15 13.16 -57.07
CA ALA A 6 -16.31 12.22 -56.35
C ALA A 6 -14.83 12.39 -56.72
N GLY A 7 -13.93 11.97 -55.84
CA GLY A 7 -12.50 11.81 -56.08
C GLY A 7 -11.92 10.67 -55.26
N LEU A 8 -11.94 9.46 -55.80
CA LEU A 8 -11.16 8.31 -55.34
C LEU A 8 -9.66 8.52 -55.65
N LEU A 9 -8.80 8.26 -54.70
CA LEU A 9 -7.41 7.91 -54.96
C LEU A 9 -7.03 6.71 -54.11
N ALA A 10 -6.81 5.59 -54.78
CA ALA A 10 -6.26 4.35 -54.27
C ALA A 10 -4.73 4.50 -54.12
N ALA A 11 -4.16 4.02 -53.06
CA ALA A 11 -2.74 3.76 -52.94
C ALA A 11 -2.52 2.31 -52.51
N ALA A 12 -1.73 1.63 -53.32
CA ALA A 12 -1.49 0.21 -53.29
C ALA A 12 -0.62 -0.24 -52.12
N ALA A 13 -0.97 -1.39 -51.57
CA ALA A 13 -0.18 -2.14 -50.62
C ALA A 13 0.98 -2.86 -51.36
N MET A 14 2.20 -2.72 -50.83
CA MET A 14 3.30 -3.64 -51.13
C MET A 14 3.55 -4.54 -49.94
N LEU A 15 3.18 -5.79 -50.09
CA LEU A 15 3.57 -6.92 -49.26
C LEU A 15 4.99 -7.36 -49.63
N GLY A 16 5.93 -7.14 -48.70
CA GLY A 16 7.24 -7.74 -48.73
C GLY A 16 7.27 -8.92 -47.75
N ALA A 17 7.17 -10.14 -48.28
CA ALA A 17 7.36 -11.36 -47.52
C ALA A 17 8.87 -11.62 -47.33
N CYS A 18 9.37 -11.53 -46.10
CA CYS A 18 10.65 -12.13 -45.74
C CYS A 18 10.41 -13.55 -45.24
N VAL A 19 10.82 -14.53 -46.01
CA VAL A 19 10.91 -15.94 -45.60
C VAL A 19 12.14 -16.06 -44.69
N ALA A 20 11.96 -16.36 -43.42
CA ALA A 20 13.04 -16.77 -42.55
C ALA A 20 13.08 -18.30 -42.52
N THR A 21 14.20 -18.85 -42.98
CA THR A 21 14.55 -20.27 -42.90
C THR A 21 14.86 -20.65 -41.46
N GLU A 22 14.07 -21.58 -40.89
CA GLU A 22 14.38 -22.26 -39.64
C GLU A 22 15.56 -23.19 -39.80
N GLN A 23 16.58 -23.03 -38.95
CA GLN A 23 17.55 -24.07 -38.66
C GLN A 23 17.23 -24.69 -37.28
N PRO A 24 17.26 -26.03 -37.16
CA PRO A 24 17.02 -26.67 -35.86
C PRO A 24 18.29 -26.66 -35.04
N GLY A 25 18.32 -25.79 -34.03
CA GLY A 25 19.34 -25.79 -32.99
C GLY A 25 18.86 -26.58 -31.77
N THR A 26 19.38 -27.79 -31.62
CA THR A 26 19.31 -28.58 -30.40
C THR A 26 20.09 -27.89 -29.29
N GLY A 27 19.42 -27.51 -28.20
CA GLY A 27 20.08 -26.93 -27.04
C GLY A 27 19.13 -26.90 -25.86
N ASN A 28 18.96 -28.08 -25.22
CA ASN A 28 18.33 -28.20 -23.90
C ASN A 28 19.26 -27.53 -22.87
N GLY A 29 19.03 -26.27 -22.55
CA GLY A 29 19.69 -25.56 -21.47
C GLY A 29 18.65 -25.02 -20.49
N SER A 30 18.28 -25.82 -19.50
CA SER A 30 17.62 -25.33 -18.29
C SER A 30 18.61 -24.38 -17.60
N SER A 31 18.50 -23.09 -17.84
CA SER A 31 19.21 -22.08 -17.06
C SER A 31 18.60 -22.05 -15.67
N GLY A 32 19.16 -22.82 -14.75
CA GLY A 32 18.93 -22.65 -13.31
C GLY A 32 19.28 -21.19 -12.90
N PRO A 33 18.68 -20.68 -11.82
CA PRO A 33 18.89 -19.33 -11.39
C PRO A 33 20.39 -19.04 -11.22
N ARG A 34 20.85 -17.91 -11.74
CA ARG A 34 22.24 -17.48 -11.61
C ARG A 34 22.58 -17.38 -10.11
N GLY A 35 23.76 -17.83 -9.71
CA GLY A 35 24.12 -18.02 -8.30
C GLY A 35 23.85 -16.83 -7.35
N GLY A 36 23.80 -15.59 -7.84
CA GLY A 36 23.41 -14.42 -7.08
C GLY A 36 21.90 -14.37 -6.72
N GLU A 37 21.04 -14.84 -7.60
CA GLU A 37 19.57 -14.83 -7.37
C GLU A 37 19.17 -15.91 -6.36
N ALA A 38 19.78 -17.07 -6.43
CA ALA A 38 19.56 -18.15 -5.47
C ALA A 38 20.04 -17.77 -4.06
N GLY A 39 21.17 -17.06 -3.96
CA GLY A 39 21.68 -16.54 -2.69
C GLY A 39 20.75 -15.50 -2.05
N ASN A 40 20.19 -14.62 -2.85
CA ASN A 40 19.24 -13.60 -2.39
C ASN A 40 17.94 -14.22 -1.88
N GLU A 41 17.40 -15.23 -2.57
CA GLU A 41 16.18 -15.91 -2.14
C GLU A 41 16.37 -16.70 -0.84
N THR A 42 17.53 -17.34 -0.66
CA THR A 42 17.86 -18.03 0.60
C THR A 42 17.97 -17.04 1.75
N ALA A 43 18.60 -15.89 1.54
CA ALA A 43 18.72 -14.83 2.54
C ALA A 43 17.34 -14.24 2.88
N ARG A 44 16.47 -14.04 1.88
CA ARG A 44 15.10 -13.55 2.06
C ARG A 44 14.26 -14.53 2.91
N ARG A 45 14.30 -15.83 2.60
CA ARG A 45 13.56 -16.85 3.37
C ARG A 45 14.03 -16.92 4.82
N ARG A 46 15.34 -16.81 5.07
CA ARG A 46 15.89 -16.77 6.42
C ARG A 46 15.41 -15.53 7.16
N ALA A 47 15.42 -14.37 6.53
CA ALA A 47 14.92 -13.14 7.09
C ALA A 47 13.42 -13.23 7.39
N LEU A 48 12.62 -13.81 6.49
CA LEU A 48 11.19 -13.99 6.70
C LEU A 48 10.90 -14.91 7.90
N ARG A 49 11.64 -16.00 8.06
CA ARG A 49 11.46 -16.90 9.22
C ARG A 49 11.65 -16.19 10.55
N SER A 50 12.59 -15.25 10.64
CA SER A 50 12.86 -14.46 11.84
C SER A 50 12.16 -13.10 11.86
N ALA A 51 11.24 -12.85 10.92
CA ALA A 51 10.60 -11.55 10.81
C ALA A 51 9.59 -11.28 11.93
N ARG A 52 9.62 -10.04 12.43
CA ARG A 52 8.52 -9.50 13.23
C ARG A 52 7.50 -8.85 12.30
N VAL A 53 6.23 -8.97 12.64
CA VAL A 53 5.12 -8.27 11.96
C VAL A 53 4.49 -7.20 12.84
N TRP A 54 4.81 -7.25 14.12
CA TRP A 54 4.30 -6.34 15.13
C TRP A 54 5.41 -6.00 16.14
N ARG A 55 5.33 -4.82 16.70
CA ARG A 55 6.15 -4.35 17.81
C ARG A 55 5.30 -3.50 18.72
N GLU A 56 5.67 -3.42 19.98
CA GLU A 56 4.98 -2.53 20.89
C GLU A 56 4.94 -1.10 20.34
N PRO A 57 3.78 -0.44 20.37
CA PRO A 57 3.64 0.94 19.92
C PRO A 57 4.63 1.85 20.66
N PRO A 58 5.23 2.83 19.96
CA PRO A 58 6.20 3.73 20.57
C PRO A 58 5.63 4.63 21.67
N ARG A 59 4.30 4.75 21.70
CA ARG A 59 3.51 5.48 22.71
C ARG A 59 2.28 4.67 23.07
N PRO A 60 1.73 4.87 24.29
CA PRO A 60 0.44 4.28 24.64
C PRO A 60 -0.64 4.70 23.61
N ILE A 61 -1.41 3.74 23.14
CA ILE A 61 -2.43 3.97 22.10
C ILE A 61 -3.43 5.10 22.49
N PRO A 62 -3.89 5.20 23.76
CA PRO A 62 -4.79 6.28 24.15
C PRO A 62 -4.16 7.69 24.02
N SER A 63 -2.84 7.80 23.96
CA SER A 63 -2.13 9.07 23.77
C SER A 63 -1.64 9.31 22.33
N ALA A 64 -1.94 8.39 21.42
CA ALA A 64 -1.55 8.55 20.03
C ALA A 64 -2.36 9.64 19.33
N ASP A 65 -1.70 10.59 18.70
CA ASP A 65 -2.34 11.59 17.87
C ASP A 65 -2.48 11.05 16.43
N LEU A 66 -3.71 10.62 16.09
CA LEU A 66 -4.03 10.11 14.75
C LEU A 66 -4.25 11.23 13.72
N GLY A 67 -4.30 12.49 14.18
CA GLY A 67 -4.41 13.66 13.32
C GLY A 67 -3.07 14.18 12.82
N ALA A 68 -2.00 13.94 13.57
CA ALA A 68 -0.68 14.44 13.24
C ALA A 68 -0.02 13.68 12.08
N ASN A 69 0.85 14.36 11.36
CA ASN A 69 1.79 13.73 10.45
C ASN A 69 2.83 12.88 11.23
N PRO A 70 3.41 11.85 10.59
CA PRO A 70 4.48 11.08 11.21
C PRO A 70 5.65 11.95 11.65
N GLU A 71 6.16 11.71 12.86
CA GLU A 71 7.28 12.47 13.42
C GLU A 71 8.64 12.04 12.84
N GLY A 72 9.63 12.92 12.97
CA GLY A 72 11.01 12.66 12.61
C GLY A 72 11.73 13.94 12.20
N PRO A 73 13.06 13.90 12.05
CA PRO A 73 13.87 15.10 11.75
C PRO A 73 13.53 15.75 10.40
N GLU A 74 12.93 15.01 9.49
CA GLU A 74 12.54 15.46 8.15
C GLU A 74 11.01 15.44 7.96
N ALA A 75 10.24 15.50 9.06
CA ALA A 75 8.79 15.49 8.99
C ALA A 75 8.26 16.75 8.32
N PHE A 76 7.25 16.58 7.47
CA PHE A 76 6.48 17.71 6.93
C PHE A 76 5.35 18.07 7.89
N ARG A 77 5.06 19.39 7.95
CA ARG A 77 3.88 19.88 8.67
C ARG A 77 2.65 19.85 7.77
N VAL A 78 1.48 19.78 8.38
CA VAL A 78 0.20 19.72 7.65
C VAL A 78 -0.06 21.02 6.87
N ASP A 79 0.36 22.16 7.40
CA ASP A 79 0.21 23.49 6.82
C ASP A 79 1.36 23.91 5.88
N GLU A 80 2.27 23.00 5.57
CA GLU A 80 3.47 23.27 4.80
C GLU A 80 3.21 23.31 3.30
N ASP A 81 3.77 24.31 2.62
CA ASP A 81 3.96 24.33 1.17
C ASP A 81 5.33 23.73 0.83
N VAL A 82 5.34 22.59 0.19
CA VAL A 82 6.58 21.89 -0.15
C VAL A 82 7.01 22.22 -1.56
N SER A 83 8.23 22.75 -1.72
CA SER A 83 8.83 23.02 -3.03
C SER A 83 9.78 21.90 -3.44
N CYS A 84 9.67 21.45 -4.68
CA CYS A 84 10.51 20.36 -5.21
C CYS A 84 10.69 20.46 -6.72
N SER A 85 11.59 19.67 -7.28
CA SER A 85 11.82 19.56 -8.72
C SER A 85 11.36 18.20 -9.24
N PHE A 86 10.65 18.21 -10.36
CA PHE A 86 10.12 16.99 -10.98
C PHE A 86 11.19 15.92 -11.22
N ARG A 87 10.82 14.69 -10.96
CA ARG A 87 11.55 13.51 -11.39
C ARG A 87 10.57 12.52 -12.02
N LEU A 88 10.96 11.96 -13.16
CA LEU A 88 10.16 10.94 -13.81
C LEU A 88 10.11 9.70 -12.90
N HIS A 89 8.91 9.32 -12.48
CA HIS A 89 8.69 8.09 -11.72
C HIS A 89 8.45 6.94 -12.68
N PRO A 90 9.27 5.88 -12.67
CA PRO A 90 8.97 4.66 -13.42
C PRO A 90 7.80 3.94 -12.74
N SER A 91 6.57 4.44 -12.91
CA SER A 91 5.45 3.89 -12.18
C SER A 91 4.74 2.80 -12.93
N VAL A 92 4.58 1.69 -12.21
CA VAL A 92 3.61 0.64 -12.48
C VAL A 92 2.40 0.95 -11.59
N GLY A 93 1.19 1.00 -12.11
CA GLY A 93 -0.01 1.23 -11.32
C GLY A 93 -0.95 2.27 -11.93
N TRP A 94 -2.11 2.48 -11.27
CA TRP A 94 -3.19 3.36 -11.76
C TRP A 94 -3.29 4.69 -10.99
N THR A 95 -2.62 4.79 -9.84
CA THR A 95 -2.69 5.97 -8.99
C THR A 95 -1.86 7.09 -9.55
N VAL A 96 -2.44 8.29 -9.57
CA VAL A 96 -1.78 9.53 -10.01
C VAL A 96 -0.69 9.90 -9.01
N LYS A 97 0.56 9.83 -9.47
CA LYS A 97 1.75 10.09 -8.65
C LYS A 97 2.95 10.48 -9.50
N PHE A 98 3.89 11.17 -8.88
CA PHE A 98 5.20 11.49 -9.47
C PHE A 98 6.27 11.53 -8.39
N ASP A 99 7.53 11.44 -8.81
CA ASP A 99 8.66 11.65 -7.92
C ASP A 99 9.09 13.11 -7.93
N CYS A 100 9.47 13.63 -6.77
CA CYS A 100 9.89 15.02 -6.62
C CYS A 100 11.18 15.10 -5.77
N ALA A 101 12.20 15.79 -6.30
CA ALA A 101 13.45 16.01 -5.61
C ALA A 101 13.34 17.27 -4.73
N LEU A 102 13.52 17.10 -3.44
CA LEU A 102 13.60 18.18 -2.46
C LEU A 102 14.94 18.92 -2.53
N GLY A 103 15.02 20.08 -1.90
CA GLY A 103 16.23 20.93 -1.91
C GLY A 103 17.51 20.24 -1.40
N GLY A 104 17.39 19.24 -0.53
CA GLY A 104 18.50 18.41 -0.03
C GLY A 104 18.89 17.23 -0.93
N GLY A 105 18.26 17.06 -2.10
CA GLY A 105 18.50 15.95 -3.03
C GLY A 105 17.73 14.68 -2.72
N GLU A 106 16.99 14.62 -1.61
CA GLU A 106 16.06 13.54 -1.33
C GLU A 106 14.95 13.50 -2.39
N VAL A 107 14.61 12.31 -2.87
CA VAL A 107 13.50 12.12 -3.79
C VAL A 107 12.33 11.48 -3.03
N VAL A 108 11.20 12.17 -3.01
CA VAL A 108 9.96 11.72 -2.39
C VAL A 108 8.92 11.40 -3.46
N LYS A 109 7.98 10.51 -3.13
CA LYS A 109 6.83 10.24 -3.97
C LYS A 109 5.67 11.14 -3.57
N VAL A 110 5.10 11.85 -4.53
CA VAL A 110 3.92 12.70 -4.37
C VAL A 110 2.72 12.00 -4.99
N LYS A 111 1.66 11.81 -4.21
CA LYS A 111 0.35 11.35 -4.66
C LYS A 111 -0.62 12.53 -4.57
N TYR A 112 -1.49 12.69 -5.56
CA TYR A 112 -2.32 13.87 -5.66
C TYR A 112 -3.70 13.63 -6.26
N GLY A 113 -4.60 14.59 -6.08
CA GLY A 113 -5.89 14.68 -6.74
C GLY A 113 -7.07 14.15 -5.94
N HIS A 114 -8.18 14.86 -6.03
CA HIS A 114 -9.44 14.60 -5.33
C HIS A 114 -10.10 13.25 -5.70
N ASN A 115 -9.69 12.64 -6.81
CA ASN A 115 -10.19 11.35 -7.30
C ASN A 115 -9.31 10.16 -6.91
N SER A 116 -8.17 10.40 -6.30
CA SER A 116 -7.20 9.37 -5.96
C SER A 116 -7.47 8.80 -4.58
N VAL A 117 -8.00 7.59 -4.48
CA VAL A 117 -8.30 6.92 -3.19
C VAL A 117 -7.09 6.83 -2.27
N GLU A 118 -5.88 6.71 -2.85
CA GLU A 118 -4.64 6.56 -2.07
C GLU A 118 -4.28 7.84 -1.30
N VAL A 119 -4.66 9.01 -1.80
CA VAL A 119 -4.45 10.28 -1.09
C VAL A 119 -5.21 10.35 0.24
N PHE A 120 -6.25 9.56 0.37
CA PHE A 120 -7.12 9.48 1.56
C PHE A 120 -6.89 8.19 2.35
N GLY A 121 -7.15 7.05 1.72
CA GLY A 121 -7.12 5.74 2.37
C GLY A 121 -5.74 5.38 2.95
N GLU A 122 -4.67 5.70 2.24
CA GLU A 122 -3.33 5.40 2.70
C GLU A 122 -2.92 6.23 3.93
N VAL A 123 -3.36 7.49 4.02
CA VAL A 123 -3.12 8.33 5.20
C VAL A 123 -3.77 7.71 6.44
N ALA A 124 -5.05 7.34 6.36
CA ALA A 124 -5.75 6.73 7.47
C ALA A 124 -5.14 5.37 7.85
N ALA A 125 -4.91 4.50 6.86
CA ALA A 125 -4.39 3.15 7.10
C ALA A 125 -2.99 3.18 7.71
N THR A 126 -2.07 4.01 7.20
CA THR A 126 -0.69 4.06 7.71
C THR A 126 -0.61 4.66 9.12
N ARG A 127 -1.43 5.67 9.43
CA ARG A 127 -1.53 6.22 10.79
C ARG A 127 -2.05 5.19 11.78
N LEU A 128 -3.11 4.49 11.42
CA LEU A 128 -3.69 3.45 12.25
C LEU A 128 -2.70 2.29 12.47
N LEU A 129 -2.09 1.76 11.41
CA LEU A 129 -1.09 0.70 11.49
C LEU A 129 0.07 1.09 12.40
N SER A 130 0.60 2.31 12.24
CA SER A 130 1.70 2.82 13.06
C SER A 130 1.32 2.96 14.53
N ALA A 131 0.14 3.51 14.82
CA ALA A 131 -0.34 3.70 16.18
C ALA A 131 -0.59 2.38 16.92
N LEU A 132 -0.95 1.32 16.18
CA LEU A 132 -1.18 -0.02 16.74
C LEU A 132 0.07 -0.91 16.76
N GLY A 133 1.24 -0.41 16.31
CA GLY A 133 2.50 -1.15 16.33
C GLY A 133 2.76 -2.04 15.10
N PHE A 134 1.89 -2.02 14.09
CA PHE A 134 2.16 -2.60 12.79
C PHE A 134 2.98 -1.63 11.94
N GLY A 135 3.85 -2.16 11.08
CA GLY A 135 4.65 -1.30 10.21
C GLY A 135 3.85 -0.77 9.02
N SER A 136 4.21 0.41 8.59
CA SER A 136 3.70 1.02 7.36
C SER A 136 4.68 2.06 6.82
N ASP A 137 4.53 2.44 5.56
CA ASP A 137 5.18 3.64 5.05
C ASP A 137 4.63 4.89 5.75
N ARG A 138 5.33 6.00 5.65
CA ARG A 138 4.95 7.26 6.30
C ARG A 138 4.28 8.17 5.28
N MET A 139 3.00 8.47 5.50
CA MET A 139 2.21 9.36 4.67
C MET A 139 2.06 10.71 5.34
N TYR A 140 2.52 11.75 4.66
CA TYR A 140 2.45 13.13 5.12
C TYR A 140 1.37 13.88 4.34
N VAL A 141 0.42 14.45 5.04
CA VAL A 141 -0.50 15.45 4.49
C VAL A 141 0.21 16.78 4.51
N VAL A 142 0.20 17.51 3.39
CA VAL A 142 0.76 18.86 3.28
C VAL A 142 -0.28 19.78 2.66
N HIS A 143 -0.09 21.10 2.83
CA HIS A 143 -1.01 22.08 2.26
C HIS A 143 -0.94 22.05 0.73
N SER A 144 0.27 22.18 0.17
CA SER A 144 0.48 22.11 -1.27
C SER A 144 1.87 21.57 -1.62
N VAL A 145 2.02 21.11 -2.88
CA VAL A 145 3.34 20.83 -3.48
C VAL A 145 3.54 21.72 -4.70
N LYS A 146 4.57 22.57 -4.64
CA LYS A 146 5.03 23.44 -5.73
C LYS A 146 6.14 22.71 -6.49
N CYS A 147 5.80 22.18 -7.65
CA CYS A 147 6.69 21.33 -8.45
C CYS A 147 7.26 22.09 -9.62
N ARG A 148 8.58 22.32 -9.62
CA ARG A 148 9.30 22.94 -10.72
C ARG A 148 9.59 21.92 -11.81
N GLY A 149 9.33 22.28 -13.06
CA GLY A 149 9.51 21.43 -14.23
C GLY A 149 8.47 20.30 -14.34
N CYS A 150 7.40 20.36 -13.56
CA CYS A 150 6.30 19.41 -13.66
C CYS A 150 5.46 19.67 -14.91
N PRO A 151 5.06 18.61 -15.63
CA PRO A 151 3.94 18.72 -16.57
C PRO A 151 2.64 18.95 -15.79
N LEU A 152 1.62 19.54 -16.44
CA LEU A 152 0.30 19.75 -15.83
C LEU A 152 -0.32 18.44 -15.33
N HIS A 153 0.00 17.35 -15.99
CA HIS A 153 -0.45 15.99 -15.63
C HIS A 153 0.77 15.05 -15.54
N PRO A 154 1.51 15.06 -14.43
CA PRO A 154 2.76 14.30 -14.30
C PRO A 154 2.57 12.79 -14.19
N TYR A 155 1.39 12.27 -14.48
CA TYR A 155 1.09 10.86 -14.46
C TYR A 155 1.70 10.12 -15.66
N PRO A 156 2.54 9.11 -15.48
CA PRO A 156 3.40 8.55 -16.53
C PRO A 156 2.67 7.74 -17.61
N LYS A 157 1.36 7.55 -17.52
CA LYS A 157 0.56 6.91 -18.59
C LYS A 157 0.06 7.89 -19.65
N ILE A 158 0.29 9.18 -19.48
CA ILE A 158 0.07 10.17 -20.53
C ILE A 158 1.27 10.12 -21.47
N PRO A 159 1.06 10.21 -22.78
CA PRO A 159 2.11 9.92 -23.78
C PRO A 159 3.40 10.69 -23.54
N LEU A 160 4.50 10.06 -23.89
CA LEU A 160 5.88 10.57 -23.86
C LEU A 160 6.05 12.03 -24.36
N LEU A 161 5.12 12.52 -25.17
CA LEU A 161 5.08 13.88 -25.71
C LEU A 161 4.88 14.96 -24.62
N ASP A 162 4.19 14.68 -23.51
CA ASP A 162 4.03 15.66 -22.42
C ASP A 162 5.26 15.72 -21.52
N ALA A 163 5.98 14.60 -21.39
CA ALA A 163 7.27 14.58 -20.69
C ALA A 163 8.37 15.33 -21.46
N LEU A 164 8.26 15.43 -22.77
CA LEU A 164 9.19 16.17 -23.64
C LEU A 164 8.91 17.68 -23.71
N ARG A 165 7.76 18.13 -23.23
CA ARG A 165 7.37 19.56 -23.15
C ARG A 165 7.70 20.20 -21.82
N GLN A 166 8.63 19.66 -21.06
CA GLN A 166 9.01 20.22 -19.76
C GLN A 166 9.78 21.55 -19.99
N ASP A 167 9.13 22.63 -19.64
CA ASP A 167 9.83 23.89 -19.37
C ASP A 167 10.42 23.81 -17.96
N PRO A 168 11.75 23.74 -17.80
CA PRO A 168 12.39 23.64 -16.48
C PRO A 168 12.07 24.81 -15.55
N GLY A 169 11.61 25.95 -16.10
CA GLY A 169 11.18 27.12 -15.36
C GLY A 169 9.71 27.08 -14.96
N HIS A 170 8.91 26.20 -15.55
CA HIS A 170 7.50 26.07 -15.23
C HIS A 170 7.28 25.48 -13.85
N GLU A 171 6.38 26.06 -13.09
CA GLU A 171 5.99 25.55 -11.77
C GLU A 171 4.50 25.23 -11.76
N VAL A 172 4.16 24.04 -11.29
CA VAL A 172 2.78 23.60 -11.07
C VAL A 172 2.57 23.42 -9.58
N THR A 173 1.49 23.99 -9.07
CA THR A 173 1.05 23.77 -7.69
C THR A 173 -0.02 22.68 -7.65
N PHE A 174 0.18 21.69 -6.81
CA PHE A 174 -0.76 20.61 -6.54
C PHE A 174 -1.34 20.81 -5.13
N ASP A 175 -2.63 20.86 -5.04
CA ASP A 175 -3.41 20.72 -3.81
C ASP A 175 -3.88 19.27 -3.64
N MET A 176 -4.56 18.98 -2.55
CA MET A 176 -5.02 17.61 -2.22
C MET A 176 -3.92 16.58 -2.47
N VAL A 177 -2.80 16.79 -1.83
CA VAL A 177 -1.56 16.02 -1.98
C VAL A 177 -1.17 15.28 -0.71
N THR A 178 -0.42 14.22 -0.90
CA THR A 178 0.32 13.53 0.16
C THR A 178 1.73 13.20 -0.32
N ILE A 179 2.66 13.19 0.62
CA ILE A 179 4.04 12.80 0.37
C ILE A 179 4.29 11.47 1.06
N GLU A 180 4.79 10.49 0.30
CA GLU A 180 5.15 9.17 0.81
C GLU A 180 6.64 9.09 1.07
N ARG A 181 7.01 8.68 2.28
CA ARG A 181 8.35 8.18 2.62
C ARG A 181 8.29 6.75 3.10
N LYS A 182 9.24 5.96 2.67
CA LYS A 182 9.34 4.56 3.08
C LYS A 182 9.63 4.44 4.57
N LEU A 183 9.11 3.37 5.20
CA LEU A 183 9.56 3.01 6.53
C LEU A 183 11.09 2.85 6.50
N PRO A 184 11.82 3.51 7.44
CA PRO A 184 13.26 3.37 7.51
C PRO A 184 13.69 1.92 7.73
N GLY A 185 14.67 1.50 6.94
CA GLY A 185 15.18 0.15 6.98
C GLY A 185 15.72 -0.27 5.63
N ARG A 186 16.60 -1.28 5.62
CA ARG A 186 17.13 -1.77 4.37
C ARG A 186 16.26 -2.90 3.81
N PRO A 187 15.78 -2.78 2.55
CA PRO A 187 14.96 -3.80 1.94
C PRO A 187 15.68 -5.15 1.85
N VAL A 188 14.98 -6.21 2.25
CA VAL A 188 15.35 -7.60 1.97
C VAL A 188 14.52 -8.05 0.77
N ARG A 189 15.17 -8.31 -0.33
CA ARG A 189 14.52 -8.57 -1.62
C ARG A 189 14.83 -9.98 -2.10
N GLY A 190 13.82 -10.65 -2.67
CA GLY A 190 13.98 -11.87 -3.44
C GLY A 190 14.35 -11.59 -4.90
N ALA A 191 14.39 -12.64 -5.71
CA ALA A 191 14.76 -12.58 -7.13
C ALA A 191 13.86 -11.63 -7.94
N GLU A 192 12.56 -11.58 -7.63
CA GLU A 192 11.57 -10.73 -8.32
C GLU A 192 11.37 -9.36 -7.68
N ASN A 193 12.26 -8.95 -6.78
CA ASN A 193 12.18 -7.65 -6.11
C ASN A 193 10.88 -7.44 -5.29
N THR A 194 10.17 -8.52 -4.99
CA THR A 194 8.93 -8.54 -4.22
C THR A 194 9.19 -8.51 -2.72
N GLY A 195 8.19 -8.06 -1.95
CA GLY A 195 8.20 -8.15 -0.50
C GLY A 195 7.92 -9.56 0.01
N TRP A 196 6.71 -9.79 0.52
CA TRP A 196 6.25 -11.10 0.97
C TRP A 196 4.78 -11.30 0.59
N ALA A 197 4.42 -12.55 0.35
CA ALA A 197 3.02 -12.94 0.10
C ALA A 197 2.34 -13.32 1.42
N TRP A 198 1.04 -13.07 1.54
CA TRP A 198 0.28 -13.35 2.75
C TRP A 198 0.37 -14.81 3.23
N TYR A 199 0.44 -15.77 2.31
CA TYR A 199 0.63 -17.18 2.64
C TYR A 199 2.04 -17.48 3.18
N GLU A 200 3.05 -16.63 2.91
CA GLU A 200 4.40 -16.82 3.43
C GLU A 200 4.52 -16.48 4.94
N LEU A 201 3.54 -15.78 5.51
CA LEU A 201 3.52 -15.49 6.95
C LEU A 201 3.50 -16.77 7.81
N ASP A 202 3.06 -17.91 7.27
CA ASP A 202 3.12 -19.21 7.96
C ASP A 202 4.56 -19.73 8.13
N GLN A 203 5.54 -19.16 7.44
CA GLN A 203 6.96 -19.48 7.58
C GLN A 203 7.63 -18.75 8.76
N ILE A 204 6.97 -17.75 9.33
CA ILE A 204 7.49 -17.01 10.48
C ILE A 204 7.56 -17.95 11.68
N ASP A 205 8.75 -18.04 12.27
CA ASP A 205 9.06 -19.02 13.30
C ASP A 205 9.50 -18.30 14.59
N PRO A 206 8.70 -18.39 15.66
CA PRO A 206 9.07 -17.79 16.95
C PRO A 206 10.39 -18.33 17.51
N ALA A 207 10.72 -19.59 17.22
CA ALA A 207 11.99 -20.18 17.65
C ALA A 207 13.20 -19.59 16.92
N ALA A 208 13.00 -19.02 15.73
CA ALA A 208 13.99 -18.27 14.99
C ALA A 208 14.02 -16.76 15.34
N GLY A 209 13.27 -16.33 16.35
CA GLY A 209 13.13 -14.92 16.74
C GLY A 209 12.03 -14.14 16.00
N GLY A 210 11.24 -14.82 15.19
CA GLY A 210 10.09 -14.25 14.48
C GLY A 210 8.91 -13.94 15.40
N SER A 211 7.88 -13.34 14.81
CA SER A 211 6.62 -13.06 15.49
C SER A 211 5.91 -14.34 15.96
N SER A 212 5.19 -14.22 17.07
CA SER A 212 4.28 -15.26 17.53
C SER A 212 3.12 -15.47 16.57
N ARG A 213 2.45 -16.64 16.64
CA ARG A 213 1.23 -16.89 15.87
C ARG A 213 0.15 -15.84 16.15
N ALA A 214 0.04 -15.39 17.39
CA ALA A 214 -0.91 -14.34 17.77
C ALA A 214 -0.64 -13.02 17.02
N GLU A 215 0.62 -12.61 16.91
CA GLU A 215 1.00 -11.39 16.16
C GLU A 215 0.74 -11.54 14.65
N VAL A 216 1.05 -12.71 14.10
CA VAL A 216 0.78 -13.01 12.67
C VAL A 216 -0.71 -12.98 12.37
N ASP A 217 -1.53 -13.61 13.21
CA ASP A 217 -2.98 -13.64 13.05
C ASP A 217 -3.61 -12.26 13.29
N ALA A 218 -3.05 -11.46 14.21
CA ALA A 218 -3.46 -10.08 14.40
C ALA A 218 -3.19 -9.22 13.15
N LEU A 219 -2.04 -9.41 12.47
CA LEU A 219 -1.78 -8.73 11.20
C LEU A 219 -2.76 -9.17 10.10
N ARG A 220 -3.06 -10.47 10.00
CA ARG A 220 -4.05 -10.97 9.04
C ARG A 220 -5.42 -10.35 9.29
N LEU A 221 -5.86 -10.35 10.54
CA LEU A 221 -7.15 -9.76 10.93
C LEU A 221 -7.17 -8.25 10.72
N MET A 222 -6.03 -7.57 10.91
CA MET A 222 -5.87 -6.14 10.59
C MET A 222 -6.02 -5.87 9.09
N GLY A 223 -5.46 -6.73 8.22
CA GLY A 223 -5.66 -6.65 6.77
C GLY A 223 -7.14 -6.76 6.38
N VAL A 224 -7.86 -7.68 7.02
CA VAL A 224 -9.32 -7.84 6.84
C VAL A 224 -10.09 -6.65 7.40
N PHE A 225 -9.70 -6.14 8.58
CA PHE A 225 -10.30 -4.95 9.18
C PHE A 225 -10.24 -3.74 8.26
N LEU A 226 -9.09 -3.52 7.64
CA LEU A 226 -8.88 -2.44 6.66
C LEU A 226 -9.52 -2.73 5.30
N GLU A 227 -9.91 -3.97 5.00
CA GLU A 227 -10.23 -4.42 3.64
C GLU A 227 -9.10 -4.11 2.65
N HIS A 228 -7.90 -4.58 2.96
CA HIS A 228 -6.73 -4.39 2.11
C HIS A 228 -6.79 -5.30 0.86
N TRP A 229 -7.62 -4.91 -0.11
CA TRP A 229 -7.95 -5.76 -1.25
C TRP A 229 -6.86 -5.83 -2.32
N ASP A 230 -5.99 -4.83 -2.43
CA ASP A 230 -4.81 -4.90 -3.31
C ASP A 230 -3.63 -5.62 -2.59
N ASN A 231 -3.90 -6.87 -2.19
CA ASN A 231 -3.05 -7.65 -1.30
C ASN A 231 -1.98 -8.51 -2.00
N LYS A 232 -1.48 -8.04 -3.15
CA LYS A 232 -0.39 -8.71 -3.89
C LYS A 232 0.96 -8.54 -3.17
N ALA A 233 1.89 -9.48 -3.37
CA ALA A 233 3.18 -9.51 -2.69
C ALA A 233 4.02 -8.23 -2.86
N SER A 234 3.85 -7.50 -3.98
CA SER A 234 4.54 -6.22 -4.22
C SER A 234 4.07 -5.07 -3.33
N ASN A 235 2.90 -5.21 -2.67
CA ASN A 235 2.34 -4.22 -1.76
C ASN A 235 2.73 -4.47 -0.29
N GLN A 236 3.60 -5.43 -0.05
CA GLN A 236 4.20 -5.72 1.24
C GLN A 236 5.70 -5.59 1.16
N ARG A 237 6.36 -5.35 2.30
CA ARG A 237 7.81 -5.24 2.37
C ARG A 237 8.38 -6.04 3.52
N LEU A 238 9.59 -6.53 3.28
CA LEU A 238 10.49 -7.08 4.30
C LEU A 238 11.73 -6.18 4.37
N VAL A 239 12.02 -5.67 5.55
CA VAL A 239 13.15 -4.76 5.79
C VAL A 239 13.97 -5.20 6.99
N CYS A 240 15.26 -4.92 6.98
CA CYS A 240 16.09 -4.95 8.17
C CYS A 240 16.00 -3.62 8.89
N LEU A 241 15.49 -3.61 10.11
CA LEU A 241 15.55 -2.46 11.00
C LEU A 241 16.91 -2.41 11.74
N GLY A 242 17.48 -1.23 11.85
CA GLY A 242 18.76 -1.01 12.53
C GLY A 242 19.91 -0.66 11.58
N PRO A 243 21.07 -0.23 12.14
CA PRO A 243 22.24 0.09 11.35
C PRO A 243 22.88 -1.19 10.79
N GLY A 244 23.30 -1.18 9.57
CA GLY A 244 24.10 -2.25 8.98
C GLY A 244 23.47 -3.04 7.83
N ALA A 245 24.30 -3.90 7.22
CA ALA A 245 23.94 -4.76 6.08
C ALA A 245 23.13 -6.00 6.51
N PRO A 246 22.43 -6.75 5.58
CA PRO A 246 21.89 -8.05 5.91
C PRO A 246 23.00 -8.91 6.50
N GLY A 247 22.91 -9.11 7.81
CA GLY A 247 23.91 -9.80 8.61
C GLY A 247 23.28 -10.19 9.95
N PRO A 248 24.04 -10.69 10.90
CA PRO A 248 23.53 -11.11 12.20
C PRO A 248 22.79 -10.00 12.99
N GLU A 249 23.05 -8.74 12.66
CA GLU A 249 22.36 -7.59 13.28
C GLU A 249 21.04 -7.19 12.58
N CYS A 250 20.67 -7.84 11.48
CA CYS A 250 19.40 -7.59 10.83
C CYS A 250 18.25 -8.02 11.75
N ARG A 251 17.37 -7.08 12.07
CA ARG A 251 16.08 -7.35 12.71
C ARG A 251 14.99 -7.28 11.65
N PRO A 252 14.62 -8.41 11.03
CA PRO A 252 13.67 -8.38 9.93
C PRO A 252 12.29 -7.95 10.41
N PHE A 253 11.67 -7.08 9.63
CA PHE A 253 10.33 -6.58 9.89
C PHE A 253 9.50 -6.66 8.60
N ALA A 254 8.41 -7.41 8.66
CA ALA A 254 7.47 -7.57 7.56
C ALA A 254 6.27 -6.63 7.78
N TYR A 255 5.97 -5.77 6.80
CA TYR A 255 4.93 -4.76 6.94
C TYR A 255 4.14 -4.52 5.63
N LEU A 256 3.00 -3.86 5.76
CA LEU A 256 2.14 -3.45 4.65
C LEU A 256 2.65 -2.11 4.09
N GLN A 257 3.04 -2.11 2.81
CA GLN A 257 3.61 -0.93 2.18
C GLN A 257 2.57 -0.07 1.47
N ASP A 258 1.84 -0.65 0.54
CA ASP A 258 0.85 0.06 -0.28
C ASP A 258 -0.56 -0.30 0.23
N VAL A 259 -1.11 0.56 1.07
CA VAL A 259 -2.39 0.36 1.74
C VAL A 259 -3.46 1.37 1.30
N GLY A 260 -3.29 1.97 0.14
CA GLY A 260 -4.20 2.98 -0.37
C GLY A 260 -5.57 2.43 -0.79
N GLN A 261 -5.64 1.16 -1.16
CA GLN A 261 -6.88 0.47 -1.51
C GLN A 261 -7.48 -0.21 -0.27
N THR A 262 -7.91 0.60 0.69
CA THR A 262 -8.47 0.17 1.99
C THR A 262 -9.76 0.94 2.29
N PHE A 263 -10.46 0.54 3.34
CA PHE A 263 -11.74 1.12 3.78
C PHE A 263 -12.85 0.99 2.74
N GLY A 264 -13.03 -0.23 2.24
CA GLY A 264 -14.09 -0.60 1.30
C GLY A 264 -13.59 -1.10 -0.05
N PRO A 265 -14.47 -1.67 -0.87
CA PRO A 265 -14.15 -2.49 -2.03
C PRO A 265 -13.32 -1.81 -3.13
N ARG A 266 -13.32 -0.51 -3.20
CA ARG A 266 -12.56 0.26 -4.20
C ARG A 266 -11.71 1.35 -3.54
N GLY A 267 -11.51 1.21 -2.24
CA GLY A 267 -10.89 2.19 -1.39
C GLY A 267 -11.83 3.36 -1.07
N VAL A 268 -11.86 3.72 0.22
CA VAL A 268 -12.65 4.86 0.77
C VAL A 268 -14.13 4.81 0.34
N ASP A 269 -14.75 3.65 0.49
CA ASP A 269 -16.18 3.39 0.23
C ASP A 269 -16.86 2.93 1.53
N LEU A 270 -17.47 3.88 2.26
CA LEU A 270 -18.11 3.63 3.54
C LEU A 270 -19.19 2.54 3.45
N ASP A 271 -20.03 2.60 2.42
CA ASP A 271 -21.15 1.68 2.28
C ASP A 271 -20.66 0.26 1.97
N GLY A 272 -19.62 0.14 1.16
CA GLY A 272 -18.94 -1.13 0.93
C GLY A 272 -18.28 -1.68 2.18
N TRP A 273 -17.53 -0.83 2.90
CA TRP A 273 -16.82 -1.20 4.13
C TRP A 273 -17.78 -1.64 5.25
N THR A 274 -18.91 -0.96 5.38
CA THR A 274 -19.96 -1.34 6.34
C THR A 274 -20.62 -2.69 6.00
N ARG A 275 -20.79 -2.99 4.70
CA ARG A 275 -21.44 -4.22 4.25
C ARG A 275 -20.54 -5.45 4.27
N THR A 276 -19.22 -5.28 4.23
CA THR A 276 -18.28 -6.40 4.22
C THR A 276 -18.02 -6.88 5.65
N PRO A 277 -18.42 -8.09 6.04
CA PRO A 277 -18.20 -8.59 7.39
C PRO A 277 -16.71 -8.86 7.64
N ILE A 278 -16.29 -8.79 8.90
CA ILE A 278 -14.94 -9.21 9.33
C ILE A 278 -14.75 -10.73 9.14
N TRP A 279 -15.77 -11.51 9.47
CA TRP A 279 -15.69 -12.96 9.48
C TRP A 279 -16.40 -13.55 8.26
N ALA A 280 -15.71 -14.38 7.50
CA ALA A 280 -16.32 -15.22 6.48
C ALA A 280 -17.13 -16.36 7.14
N ASP A 281 -16.65 -16.84 8.30
CA ASP A 281 -17.38 -17.71 9.21
C ASP A 281 -17.01 -17.35 10.65
N ALA A 282 -17.95 -16.72 11.34
CA ALA A 282 -17.74 -16.31 12.72
C ALA A 282 -17.62 -17.52 13.68
N THR A 283 -18.22 -18.67 13.39
CA THR A 283 -18.16 -19.84 14.27
C THR A 283 -16.76 -20.42 14.37
N THR A 284 -16.05 -20.47 13.25
CA THR A 284 -14.70 -21.05 13.15
C THR A 284 -13.58 -19.98 13.18
N CYS A 285 -13.90 -18.70 13.32
CA CYS A 285 -12.94 -17.61 13.17
C CYS A 285 -12.22 -17.59 11.82
N ARG A 286 -12.89 -18.02 10.80
CA ARG A 286 -12.38 -17.98 9.46
C ARG A 286 -12.58 -16.59 8.88
N VAL A 287 -11.53 -16.06 8.29
CA VAL A 287 -11.53 -14.82 7.52
C VAL A 287 -11.19 -15.11 6.07
N ASP A 288 -11.73 -14.29 5.19
CA ASP A 288 -11.42 -14.26 3.77
C ASP A 288 -11.30 -12.80 3.35
N MET A 289 -10.25 -12.48 2.64
CA MET A 289 -10.10 -11.14 2.11
C MET A 289 -10.26 -11.19 0.60
N LYS A 290 -11.39 -10.66 0.12
CA LYS A 290 -11.59 -10.49 -1.31
C LYS A 290 -10.44 -9.67 -1.88
N SER A 291 -9.96 -10.07 -3.03
CA SER A 291 -8.98 -9.29 -3.79
C SER A 291 -9.70 -8.38 -4.76
N LEU A 292 -9.04 -7.28 -5.10
CA LEU A 292 -9.39 -6.55 -6.31
C LEU A 292 -9.29 -7.50 -7.52
N PRO A 293 -10.01 -7.24 -8.61
CA PRO A 293 -9.97 -8.08 -9.81
C PRO A 293 -8.62 -7.98 -10.53
N TYR A 294 -7.52 -8.01 -9.78
CA TYR A 294 -6.15 -8.00 -10.25
C TYR A 294 -5.53 -9.38 -10.08
N HIS A 295 -4.72 -9.76 -11.04
CA HIS A 295 -3.86 -10.92 -10.88
C HIS A 295 -2.82 -10.65 -9.77
N GLY A 296 -2.51 -11.66 -8.97
CA GLY A 296 -1.43 -11.59 -7.99
C GLY A 296 -1.86 -11.35 -6.54
N ALA A 297 -3.15 -11.41 -6.22
CA ALA A 297 -3.61 -11.46 -4.84
C ALA A 297 -3.03 -12.68 -4.11
N THR A 298 -2.57 -12.47 -2.88
CA THR A 298 -1.87 -13.51 -2.10
C THR A 298 -2.52 -13.82 -0.75
N PHE A 299 -3.53 -13.05 -0.33
CA PHE A 299 -4.32 -13.36 0.85
C PHE A 299 -5.37 -14.40 0.45
N GLY A 300 -5.21 -15.59 1.02
CA GLY A 300 -6.22 -16.63 0.95
C GLY A 300 -7.11 -16.61 2.18
N GLU A 301 -7.90 -17.69 2.31
CA GLU A 301 -8.63 -17.98 3.53
C GLU A 301 -7.67 -18.26 4.70
N ALA A 302 -7.99 -17.75 5.89
CA ALA A 302 -7.20 -17.98 7.09
C ALA A 302 -8.09 -18.19 8.33
N HIS A 303 -7.64 -19.04 9.25
CA HIS A 303 -8.22 -19.20 10.58
C HIS A 303 -7.42 -18.36 11.57
N ILE A 304 -8.12 -17.47 12.26
CA ILE A 304 -7.53 -16.57 13.26
C ILE A 304 -7.58 -17.26 14.62
N SER A 305 -6.43 -17.36 15.27
CA SER A 305 -6.34 -17.87 16.63
C SER A 305 -7.02 -16.91 17.62
N GLU A 306 -7.54 -17.45 18.73
CA GLU A 306 -8.11 -16.62 19.80
C GLU A 306 -7.12 -15.58 20.33
N ALA A 307 -5.84 -15.97 20.47
CA ALA A 307 -4.80 -15.06 20.91
C ALA A 307 -4.57 -13.89 19.90
N GLY A 308 -4.64 -14.16 18.59
CA GLY A 308 -4.53 -13.12 17.56
C GLY A 308 -5.73 -12.19 17.55
N ARG A 309 -6.94 -12.75 17.71
CA ARG A 309 -8.17 -11.96 17.86
C ARG A 309 -8.12 -11.05 19.09
N GLN A 310 -7.70 -11.60 20.24
CA GLN A 310 -7.57 -10.83 21.48
C GLN A 310 -6.50 -9.75 21.38
N LEU A 311 -5.36 -10.03 20.73
CA LEU A 311 -4.32 -9.03 20.52
C LEU A 311 -4.86 -7.84 19.71
N LEU A 312 -5.41 -8.09 18.51
CA LEU A 312 -5.93 -6.99 17.69
C LEU A 312 -7.10 -6.28 18.36
N GLY A 313 -8.07 -7.01 18.90
CA GLY A 313 -9.21 -6.44 19.60
C GLY A 313 -8.79 -5.60 20.81
N GLY A 314 -7.78 -6.04 21.55
CA GLY A 314 -7.20 -5.31 22.67
C GLY A 314 -6.48 -4.02 22.27
N LEU A 315 -5.82 -4.01 21.11
CA LEU A 315 -5.22 -2.79 20.56
C LEU A 315 -6.30 -1.79 20.09
N LEU A 316 -7.25 -2.25 19.28
CA LEU A 316 -8.30 -1.40 18.70
C LEU A 316 -9.20 -0.76 19.75
N ARG A 317 -9.55 -1.48 20.83
CA ARG A 317 -10.40 -0.96 21.93
C ARG A 317 -9.75 0.17 22.72
N GLN A 318 -8.47 0.38 22.62
CA GLN A 318 -7.79 1.49 23.29
C GLN A 318 -7.97 2.83 22.57
N LEU A 319 -8.47 2.80 21.33
CA LEU A 319 -8.77 4.02 20.58
C LEU A 319 -10.09 4.61 21.06
N SER A 320 -10.07 5.89 21.40
CA SER A 320 -11.26 6.65 21.72
C SER A 320 -12.02 7.05 20.45
N HIS A 321 -13.32 7.30 20.58
CA HIS A 321 -14.15 7.85 19.51
C HIS A 321 -13.53 9.11 18.89
N ALA A 322 -13.04 10.03 19.72
CA ALA A 322 -12.39 11.26 19.24
C ALA A 322 -11.15 10.99 18.39
N GLN A 323 -10.33 10.00 18.76
CA GLN A 323 -9.18 9.61 17.93
C GLN A 323 -9.59 9.03 16.58
N ILE A 324 -10.68 8.24 16.54
CA ILE A 324 -11.21 7.65 15.31
C ILE A 324 -11.76 8.76 14.39
N VAL A 325 -12.54 9.70 14.93
CA VAL A 325 -13.01 10.88 14.19
C VAL A 325 -11.82 11.68 13.64
N THR A 326 -10.83 11.96 14.47
CA THR A 326 -9.61 12.68 14.07
C THR A 326 -8.83 11.97 12.97
N LEU A 327 -8.78 10.63 12.99
CA LEU A 327 -8.13 9.83 11.94
C LEU A 327 -8.72 10.08 10.57
N PHE A 328 -10.05 9.99 10.44
CA PHE A 328 -10.75 10.15 9.17
C PHE A 328 -10.82 11.62 8.71
N ASP A 329 -10.89 12.56 9.65
CA ASP A 329 -10.82 14.00 9.36
C ASP A 329 -9.44 14.39 8.79
N ALA A 330 -8.39 14.03 9.48
CA ALA A 330 -7.02 14.31 9.04
C ALA A 330 -6.64 13.58 7.75
N ALA A 331 -7.26 12.43 7.47
CA ALA A 331 -7.18 11.75 6.19
C ALA A 331 -8.10 12.37 5.12
N ARG A 332 -8.86 13.41 5.44
CA ARG A 332 -9.70 14.21 4.54
C ARG A 332 -10.78 13.40 3.82
N PHE A 333 -11.31 12.33 4.43
CA PHE A 333 -12.29 11.45 3.81
C PHE A 333 -13.52 12.16 3.22
N PRO A 334 -14.11 13.20 3.87
CA PRO A 334 -15.23 13.95 3.28
C PRO A 334 -14.92 14.66 1.96
N ALA A 335 -13.66 14.98 1.70
CA ALA A 335 -13.23 15.68 0.49
C ALA A 335 -13.03 14.76 -0.71
N PHE A 336 -13.09 13.44 -0.53
CA PHE A 336 -13.00 12.50 -1.65
C PHE A 336 -14.24 12.62 -2.52
N VAL A 337 -14.04 12.95 -3.80
CA VAL A 337 -15.16 13.36 -4.69
C VAL A 337 -16.18 12.25 -4.99
N ARG A 338 -15.79 10.98 -4.86
CA ARG A 338 -16.68 9.84 -5.08
C ARG A 338 -17.40 9.35 -3.82
N GLN A 339 -17.29 10.10 -2.72
CA GLN A 339 -18.03 9.76 -1.50
C GLN A 339 -19.53 9.82 -1.72
N SER A 340 -20.23 8.81 -1.17
CA SER A 340 -21.68 8.91 -0.95
C SER A 340 -22.01 10.04 0.03
N GLU A 341 -23.25 10.51 0.02
CA GLU A 341 -23.69 11.52 1.01
C GLU A 341 -23.40 11.07 2.45
N ARG A 342 -23.65 9.80 2.74
CA ARG A 342 -23.34 9.19 4.03
C ARG A 342 -21.83 9.23 4.35
N GLY A 343 -20.96 8.96 3.37
CA GLY A 343 -19.51 8.98 3.54
C GLY A 343 -18.89 10.38 3.67
N ARG A 344 -19.65 11.45 3.38
CA ARG A 344 -19.21 12.83 3.65
C ARG A 344 -19.29 13.21 5.12
N ASN A 345 -20.02 12.43 5.93
CA ASN A 345 -20.09 12.64 7.38
C ASN A 345 -19.08 11.72 8.08
N ILE A 346 -18.12 12.32 8.76
CA ILE A 346 -17.03 11.63 9.46
C ILE A 346 -17.57 10.72 10.56
N GLU A 347 -18.62 11.12 11.25
CA GLU A 347 -19.25 10.32 12.31
C GLU A 347 -19.73 8.95 11.82
N ASN A 348 -20.15 8.87 10.55
CA ASN A 348 -20.52 7.59 9.96
C ASN A 348 -19.31 6.67 9.76
N TRP A 349 -18.13 7.22 9.50
CA TRP A 349 -16.88 6.46 9.43
C TRP A 349 -16.46 5.98 10.81
N ALA A 350 -16.57 6.84 11.83
CA ALA A 350 -16.28 6.47 13.20
C ALA A 350 -17.23 5.37 13.68
N ALA A 351 -18.52 5.49 13.42
CA ALA A 351 -19.51 4.47 13.76
C ALA A 351 -19.25 3.13 13.06
N ALA A 352 -18.85 3.16 11.77
CA ALA A 352 -18.49 1.95 11.02
C ALA A 352 -17.22 1.31 11.57
N PHE A 353 -16.22 2.11 11.94
CA PHE A 353 -14.99 1.63 12.59
C PHE A 353 -15.31 0.90 13.91
N GLU A 354 -16.08 1.54 14.77
CA GLU A 354 -16.47 0.97 16.07
C GLU A 354 -17.31 -0.31 15.91
N ASP A 355 -18.18 -0.35 14.89
CA ASP A 355 -18.94 -1.57 14.60
C ASP A 355 -18.01 -2.72 14.20
N ARG A 356 -17.04 -2.48 13.36
CA ARG A 356 -16.04 -3.48 12.98
C ARG A 356 -15.19 -3.92 14.17
N VAL A 357 -14.87 -3.02 15.10
CA VAL A 357 -14.21 -3.37 16.36
C VAL A 357 -15.10 -4.30 17.19
N ARG A 358 -16.39 -4.00 17.31
CA ARG A 358 -17.35 -4.89 18.00
C ARG A 358 -17.42 -6.26 17.38
N GLN A 359 -17.43 -6.38 16.03
CA GLN A 359 -17.40 -7.68 15.36
C GLN A 359 -16.19 -8.53 15.73
N ILE A 360 -15.04 -7.92 16.05
CA ILE A 360 -13.85 -8.61 16.53
C ILE A 360 -13.97 -8.97 18.02
N VAL A 361 -14.46 -8.05 18.83
CA VAL A 361 -14.35 -8.10 20.29
C VAL A 361 -15.50 -8.86 20.94
N ASP A 362 -16.75 -8.58 20.53
CA ASP A 362 -17.97 -9.00 21.24
C ASP A 362 -18.45 -10.40 20.84
N ARG A 363 -17.65 -11.16 20.12
CA ARG A 363 -17.97 -12.52 19.71
C ARG A 363 -17.46 -13.58 20.71
N PRO A 364 -18.03 -14.78 20.69
CA PRO A 364 -17.49 -15.92 21.44
C PRO A 364 -16.03 -16.22 21.08
N PRO A 365 -15.25 -16.82 21.99
CA PRO A 365 -13.87 -17.19 21.71
C PRO A 365 -13.72 -18.06 20.45
N CYS A 366 -12.63 -17.88 19.73
CA CYS A 366 -12.29 -18.72 18.61
C CYS A 366 -12.01 -20.15 19.07
N PRO A 367 -12.43 -21.18 18.31
CA PRO A 367 -12.11 -22.55 18.64
C PRO A 367 -10.59 -22.77 18.66
N ARG A 368 -10.12 -23.66 19.54
CA ARG A 368 -8.72 -24.07 19.53
C ARG A 368 -8.42 -24.73 18.18
N SER A 369 -7.36 -24.31 17.53
CA SER A 369 -6.83 -25.01 16.36
C SER A 369 -6.48 -26.43 16.79
N GLN A 370 -7.07 -27.45 16.15
CA GLN A 370 -6.71 -28.85 16.33
C GLN A 370 -5.33 -29.11 15.76
#